data_649cd8eb5cc199dfa864eae87c9b84b4
#
_entry.id   649cd8eb5cc199dfa864eae87c9b84b4
#
_cell.length_a   1.000
_cell.length_b   1.000
_cell.length_c   1.000
_cell.angle_alpha   90.00
_cell.angle_beta   90.00
_cell.angle_gamma   90.00
#
_symmetry.space_group_name_H-M   'P 1'
#
loop_
_entity.id
_entity.type
_entity.pdbx_description
1 polymer ?
#
loop_
_entity_poly.entity_id
_entity_poly.type
_entity_poly.pdbx_seq_one_letter_code
_entity_poly.pdbx_strand_id
1 'polypeptide(L)'
;MDRTCRGRAVHDVIVVGGGPVGLYTALLLRRAGVDAVVLERRTERSRHSRAIGIHPPALRALGLDGVADELRARGIRIRDGVARSAGRHVGTVSFSTLPGDEKYVLAVPQAVTEEILERRLEEDHPGCLVRGVEVTGVEERAGHVRVAISSEGTDTVVEARLLVAADGARSSVRENLAIGAPARRYPDCYVMGDFHDSTDDGDDAVLYLEAGGIVESFPLPGHIRRWVVRLGAPLADPTAGRLADLVGQRTGGGGGPAPNSMLWAVGVQARLADRVVSGRTVLIGDAAHEISPIGGQGMNLGWLDAVDLAPIITASLRDGREVGGGLRRYERERRTRARAARAKAEINMVLGRPLPAYLLRPRNRLLGTLIRNRTVHRGVARAFTMQ
;
A
#
# COMPACT_ATOMS: atom_id res chain seq x y z
N MET A 1 -17.84 10.16 22.94
CA MET A 1 -18.07 8.71 22.75
C MET A 1 -19.54 8.53 22.44
N ASP A 2 -19.86 8.38 21.17
CA ASP A 2 -21.24 8.36 20.69
C ASP A 2 -21.95 7.04 21.08
N ARG A 3 -23.29 7.09 21.16
CA ARG A 3 -24.18 5.99 21.59
C ARG A 3 -24.03 4.67 20.82
N THR A 4 -23.34 4.66 19.67
CA THR A 4 -23.13 3.50 18.78
C THR A 4 -22.25 2.40 19.36
N CYS A 5 -21.25 2.71 20.20
CA CYS A 5 -20.43 1.68 20.86
C CYS A 5 -21.02 1.13 22.17
N ARG A 6 -22.01 1.78 22.75
CA ARG A 6 -22.62 1.36 24.05
C ARG A 6 -23.87 0.48 23.93
N GLY A 7 -24.36 0.24 22.70
CA GLY A 7 -25.69 -0.37 22.51
C GLY A 7 -25.72 -1.83 22.09
N ARG A 8 -24.61 -2.41 21.63
CA ARG A 8 -24.57 -3.83 21.20
C ARG A 8 -23.56 -4.62 22.02
N ALA A 9 -24.00 -5.71 22.59
CA ALA A 9 -23.14 -6.55 23.44
C ALA A 9 -22.00 -7.22 22.64
N VAL A 10 -22.19 -7.53 21.35
CA VAL A 10 -21.19 -8.20 20.50
C VAL A 10 -21.35 -7.75 19.05
N HIS A 11 -20.27 -7.28 18.41
CA HIS A 11 -20.21 -7.04 16.96
C HIS A 11 -19.97 -8.33 16.20
N ASP A 12 -20.36 -8.39 14.92
CA ASP A 12 -19.93 -9.49 14.07
C ASP A 12 -18.42 -9.42 13.78
N VAL A 13 -17.93 -8.23 13.43
CA VAL A 13 -16.51 -8.00 13.14
C VAL A 13 -16.05 -6.66 13.71
N ILE A 14 -14.91 -6.68 14.39
CA ILE A 14 -14.13 -5.47 14.67
C ILE A 14 -12.96 -5.42 13.69
N VAL A 15 -12.80 -4.31 12.96
CA VAL A 15 -11.65 -4.00 12.13
C VAL A 15 -10.76 -3.00 12.88
N VAL A 16 -9.52 -3.35 13.16
CA VAL A 16 -8.57 -2.48 13.84
C VAL A 16 -7.71 -1.76 12.81
N GLY A 17 -7.81 -0.43 12.78
CA GLY A 17 -7.08 0.45 11.87
C GLY A 17 -7.96 1.04 10.76
N GLY A 18 -8.10 2.38 10.78
CA GLY A 18 -8.82 3.20 9.80
C GLY A 18 -7.95 3.67 8.64
N GLY A 19 -6.96 2.87 8.23
CA GLY A 19 -6.19 3.09 7.00
C GLY A 19 -6.94 2.56 5.77
N PRO A 20 -6.35 2.71 4.56
CA PRO A 20 -7.04 2.40 3.30
C PRO A 20 -7.48 0.93 3.20
N VAL A 21 -6.75 0.01 3.83
CA VAL A 21 -7.08 -1.43 3.84
C VAL A 21 -8.23 -1.72 4.80
N GLY A 22 -8.19 -1.17 6.02
CA GLY A 22 -9.24 -1.39 7.02
C GLY A 22 -10.57 -0.76 6.61
N LEU A 23 -10.55 0.48 6.11
CA LEU A 23 -11.74 1.16 5.59
C LEU A 23 -12.41 0.36 4.46
N TYR A 24 -11.61 -0.11 3.51
CA TYR A 24 -12.14 -0.92 2.41
C TYR A 24 -12.68 -2.27 2.89
N THR A 25 -12.01 -2.91 3.84
CA THR A 25 -12.50 -4.16 4.44
C THR A 25 -13.86 -3.97 5.11
N ALA A 26 -14.02 -2.90 5.89
CA ALA A 26 -15.28 -2.58 6.53
C ALA A 26 -16.39 -2.30 5.51
N LEU A 27 -16.08 -1.56 4.44
CA LEU A 27 -17.04 -1.29 3.36
C LEU A 27 -17.54 -2.59 2.71
N LEU A 28 -16.63 -3.52 2.40
CA LEU A 28 -17.00 -4.84 1.84
C LEU A 28 -17.90 -5.64 2.80
N LEU A 29 -17.54 -5.69 4.08
CA LEU A 29 -18.28 -6.43 5.10
C LEU A 29 -19.67 -5.84 5.33
N ARG A 30 -19.75 -4.51 5.50
CA ARG A 30 -21.01 -3.78 5.73
C ARG A 30 -21.97 -3.94 4.56
N ARG A 31 -21.51 -3.82 3.32
CA ARG A 31 -22.31 -4.07 2.12
C ARG A 31 -22.79 -5.51 2.02
N ALA A 32 -22.00 -6.46 2.50
CA ALA A 32 -22.44 -7.85 2.64
C ALA A 32 -23.41 -8.07 3.80
N GLY A 33 -23.83 -7.03 4.54
CA GLY A 33 -24.75 -7.09 5.66
C GLY A 33 -24.16 -7.64 6.96
N VAL A 34 -22.82 -7.62 7.08
CA VAL A 34 -22.10 -7.97 8.30
C VAL A 34 -22.00 -6.72 9.20
N ASP A 35 -22.28 -6.84 10.49
CA ASP A 35 -22.10 -5.76 11.45
C ASP A 35 -20.62 -5.57 11.78
N ALA A 36 -19.95 -4.74 10.95
CA ALA A 36 -18.54 -4.40 11.12
C ALA A 36 -18.37 -2.99 11.68
N VAL A 37 -17.44 -2.81 12.62
CA VAL A 37 -17.01 -1.51 13.15
C VAL A 37 -15.50 -1.36 12.98
N VAL A 38 -15.04 -0.15 12.62
CA VAL A 38 -13.62 0.20 12.50
C VAL A 38 -13.19 0.99 13.71
N LEU A 39 -12.14 0.54 14.38
CA LEU A 39 -11.52 1.25 15.50
C LEU A 39 -10.19 1.86 15.01
N GLU A 40 -10.08 3.18 15.05
CA GLU A 40 -8.89 3.93 14.62
C GLU A 40 -8.38 4.80 15.76
N ARG A 41 -7.09 4.64 16.12
CA ARG A 41 -6.47 5.39 17.24
C ARG A 41 -6.29 6.87 16.93
N ARG A 42 -6.09 7.26 15.68
CA ARG A 42 -5.94 8.66 15.30
C ARG A 42 -7.30 9.35 15.34
N THR A 43 -7.33 10.55 15.88
CA THR A 43 -8.52 11.41 15.90
C THR A 43 -8.82 12.00 14.52
N GLU A 44 -7.77 12.23 13.71
CA GLU A 44 -7.86 12.79 12.36
C GLU A 44 -7.20 11.90 11.32
N ARG A 45 -7.55 12.10 10.06
CA ARG A 45 -6.86 11.47 8.93
C ARG A 45 -5.42 11.93 8.84
N SER A 46 -4.54 11.03 8.42
CA SER A 46 -3.16 11.39 8.11
C SER A 46 -3.11 12.26 6.84
N ARG A 47 -2.43 13.37 6.92
CA ARG A 47 -2.12 14.21 5.75
C ARG A 47 -0.93 13.66 4.95
N HIS A 48 -0.18 12.70 5.49
CA HIS A 48 0.99 12.12 4.84
C HIS A 48 0.57 11.03 3.85
N SER A 49 0.89 11.25 2.59
CA SER A 49 0.58 10.34 1.48
C SER A 49 1.85 9.63 1.01
N ARG A 50 2.08 8.41 1.49
CA ARG A 50 3.27 7.63 1.11
C ARG A 50 3.05 6.88 -0.20
N ALA A 51 1.99 6.11 -0.28
CA ALA A 51 1.62 5.38 -1.47
C ALA A 51 0.86 6.27 -2.46
N ILE A 52 1.06 6.01 -3.76
CA ILE A 52 0.38 6.73 -4.83
C ILE A 52 -0.13 5.78 -5.92
N GLY A 53 0.50 4.63 -6.13
CA GLY A 53 0.19 3.73 -7.24
C GLY A 53 -0.91 2.74 -6.90
N ILE A 54 -1.99 2.74 -7.67
CA ILE A 54 -3.03 1.71 -7.64
C ILE A 54 -2.90 0.87 -8.90
N HIS A 55 -2.57 -0.40 -8.71
CA HIS A 55 -2.33 -1.35 -9.80
C HIS A 55 -3.64 -1.96 -10.32
N PRO A 56 -3.68 -2.44 -11.57
CA PRO A 56 -4.89 -2.97 -12.19
C PRO A 56 -5.69 -4.00 -11.35
N PRO A 57 -5.08 -5.00 -10.70
CA PRO A 57 -5.86 -5.93 -9.88
C PRO A 57 -6.59 -5.26 -8.71
N ALA A 58 -5.93 -4.32 -8.04
CA ALA A 58 -6.53 -3.58 -6.93
C ALA A 58 -7.59 -2.58 -7.44
N LEU A 59 -7.35 -1.95 -8.58
CA LEU A 59 -8.32 -1.03 -9.19
C LEU A 59 -9.61 -1.78 -9.59
N ARG A 60 -9.49 -3.00 -10.14
CA ARG A 60 -10.65 -3.87 -10.39
C ARG A 60 -11.39 -4.24 -9.11
N ALA A 61 -10.64 -4.58 -8.06
CA ALA A 61 -11.21 -4.88 -6.75
C ALA A 61 -12.03 -3.71 -6.22
N LEU A 62 -11.47 -2.50 -6.21
CA LEU A 62 -12.13 -1.26 -5.80
C LEU A 62 -13.30 -0.87 -6.74
N GLY A 63 -13.34 -1.40 -7.96
CA GLY A 63 -14.41 -1.17 -8.93
C GLY A 63 -15.72 -1.85 -8.56
N LEU A 64 -15.68 -2.93 -7.79
CA LEU A 64 -16.87 -3.66 -7.33
C LEU A 64 -17.81 -2.77 -6.48
N ASP A 65 -17.26 -1.70 -5.89
CA ASP A 65 -17.96 -0.80 -4.98
C ASP A 65 -18.10 0.63 -5.52
N GLY A 66 -17.74 0.88 -6.78
CA GLY A 66 -17.79 2.21 -7.39
C GLY A 66 -16.68 3.16 -6.90
N VAL A 67 -15.84 2.74 -5.96
CA VAL A 67 -14.70 3.51 -5.44
C VAL A 67 -13.69 3.80 -6.54
N ALA A 68 -13.47 2.84 -7.45
CA ALA A 68 -12.50 3.01 -8.54
C ALA A 68 -12.87 4.15 -9.51
N ASP A 69 -14.15 4.44 -9.73
CA ASP A 69 -14.57 5.52 -10.64
C ASP A 69 -14.22 6.89 -10.06
N GLU A 70 -14.43 7.07 -8.77
CA GLU A 70 -14.03 8.30 -8.08
C GLU A 70 -12.50 8.46 -8.05
N LEU A 71 -11.77 7.37 -7.81
CA LEU A 71 -10.32 7.38 -7.87
C LEU A 71 -9.81 7.74 -9.27
N ARG A 72 -10.43 7.18 -10.34
CA ARG A 72 -10.10 7.50 -11.74
C ARG A 72 -10.34 8.96 -12.08
N ALA A 73 -11.38 9.57 -11.50
CA ALA A 73 -11.69 10.98 -11.69
C ALA A 73 -10.68 11.93 -11.01
N ARG A 74 -9.99 11.44 -9.98
CA ARG A 74 -9.05 12.22 -9.16
C ARG A 74 -7.59 11.77 -9.30
N GLY A 75 -7.28 10.86 -10.20
CA GLY A 75 -5.94 10.30 -10.41
C GLY A 75 -5.41 10.48 -11.84
N ILE A 76 -4.13 10.24 -12.03
CA ILE A 76 -3.47 10.24 -13.34
C ILE A 76 -3.25 8.79 -13.78
N ARG A 77 -3.53 8.51 -15.04
CA ARG A 77 -3.37 7.19 -15.64
C ARG A 77 -1.98 7.04 -16.26
N ILE A 78 -1.05 6.48 -15.52
CA ILE A 78 0.29 6.15 -16.04
C ILE A 78 0.16 4.96 -16.97
N ARG A 79 0.39 5.18 -18.28
CA ARG A 79 0.33 4.13 -19.30
C ARG A 79 1.70 3.58 -19.65
N ASP A 80 2.73 4.37 -19.46
CA ASP A 80 4.09 4.04 -19.83
C ASP A 80 5.07 4.28 -18.69
N GLY A 81 6.03 3.37 -18.55
CA GLY A 81 7.18 3.52 -17.69
C GLY A 81 8.43 3.70 -18.57
N VAL A 82 9.03 4.89 -18.52
CA VAL A 82 10.18 5.28 -19.32
C VAL A 82 11.46 5.13 -18.52
N ALA A 83 12.44 4.38 -19.03
CA ALA A 83 13.77 4.31 -18.44
C ALA A 83 14.73 5.28 -19.17
N ARG A 84 15.44 6.11 -18.41
CA ARG A 84 16.47 7.02 -18.89
C ARG A 84 17.81 6.80 -18.18
N SER A 85 18.90 7.20 -18.78
CA SER A 85 20.24 7.21 -18.15
C SER A 85 21.13 8.22 -18.85
N ALA A 86 21.80 9.06 -18.09
CA ALA A 86 22.67 10.13 -18.60
C ALA A 86 21.99 10.96 -19.71
N GLY A 87 20.74 11.37 -19.49
CA GLY A 87 19.93 12.13 -20.44
C GLY A 87 19.43 11.35 -21.65
N ARG A 88 19.72 10.05 -21.77
CA ARG A 88 19.35 9.24 -22.94
C ARG A 88 18.22 8.27 -22.61
N HIS A 89 17.33 8.06 -23.56
CA HIS A 89 16.30 7.03 -23.48
C HIS A 89 16.95 5.64 -23.52
N VAL A 90 16.58 4.78 -22.57
CA VAL A 90 17.02 3.38 -22.46
C VAL A 90 15.95 2.44 -23.01
N GLY A 91 14.69 2.68 -22.66
CA GLY A 91 13.56 1.89 -23.12
C GLY A 91 12.26 2.32 -22.47
N THR A 92 11.14 1.88 -23.04
CA THR A 92 9.79 2.13 -22.51
C THR A 92 9.07 0.82 -22.29
N VAL A 93 8.42 0.69 -21.15
CA VAL A 93 7.51 -0.42 -20.82
C VAL A 93 6.08 0.12 -20.89
N SER A 94 5.36 -0.24 -21.94
CA SER A 94 3.96 0.16 -22.12
C SER A 94 3.01 -0.86 -21.50
N PHE A 95 2.08 -0.38 -20.68
CA PHE A 95 1.02 -1.21 -20.10
C PHE A 95 -0.14 -1.45 -21.08
N SER A 96 -0.15 -0.80 -22.25
CA SER A 96 -1.15 -1.01 -23.30
C SER A 96 -1.21 -2.46 -23.80
N THR A 97 -0.11 -3.21 -23.64
CA THR A 97 0.01 -4.63 -24.01
C THR A 97 -0.59 -5.60 -23.00
N LEU A 98 -1.06 -5.10 -21.85
CA LEU A 98 -1.67 -5.92 -20.80
C LEU A 98 -3.09 -6.34 -21.19
N PRO A 99 -3.57 -7.49 -20.69
CA PRO A 99 -4.95 -7.92 -20.86
C PRO A 99 -5.90 -7.07 -20.00
N GLY A 100 -7.19 -7.05 -20.38
CA GLY A 100 -8.24 -6.32 -19.66
C GLY A 100 -8.30 -4.84 -20.00
N ASP A 101 -9.14 -4.10 -19.28
CA ASP A 101 -9.44 -2.70 -19.55
C ASP A 101 -8.50 -1.75 -18.80
N GLU A 102 -8.05 -2.12 -17.61
CA GLU A 102 -7.08 -1.34 -16.85
C GLU A 102 -5.65 -1.59 -17.36
N LYS A 103 -5.27 -0.87 -18.42
CA LYS A 103 -3.93 -0.91 -19.05
C LYS A 103 -3.07 0.25 -18.56
N TYR A 104 -3.11 0.55 -17.28
CA TYR A 104 -2.40 1.66 -16.63
C TYR A 104 -2.23 1.39 -15.14
N VAL A 105 -1.32 2.09 -14.51
CA VAL A 105 -1.27 2.27 -13.06
C VAL A 105 -1.91 3.62 -12.76
N LEU A 106 -2.87 3.66 -11.83
CA LEU A 106 -3.49 4.91 -11.42
C LEU A 106 -2.65 5.56 -10.33
N ALA A 107 -2.12 6.75 -10.61
CA ALA A 107 -1.43 7.56 -9.61
C ALA A 107 -2.40 8.50 -8.92
N VAL A 108 -2.62 8.27 -7.64
CA VAL A 108 -3.46 9.08 -6.77
C VAL A 108 -2.88 9.09 -5.36
N PRO A 109 -2.79 10.25 -4.68
CA PRO A 109 -2.29 10.31 -3.32
C PRO A 109 -3.12 9.44 -2.37
N GLN A 110 -2.46 8.68 -1.50
CA GLN A 110 -3.13 7.83 -0.50
C GLN A 110 -4.17 8.58 0.34
N ALA A 111 -3.89 9.84 0.70
CA ALA A 111 -4.82 10.67 1.46
C ALA A 111 -6.17 10.87 0.73
N VAL A 112 -6.14 10.97 -0.62
CA VAL A 112 -7.35 11.04 -1.46
C VAL A 112 -8.09 9.72 -1.44
N THR A 113 -7.36 8.60 -1.49
CA THR A 113 -7.97 7.27 -1.40
C THR A 113 -8.64 7.04 -0.05
N GLU A 114 -7.98 7.41 1.05
CA GLU A 114 -8.55 7.33 2.39
C GLU A 114 -9.79 8.23 2.54
N GLU A 115 -9.76 9.43 1.97
CA GLU A 115 -10.90 10.36 1.97
C GLU A 115 -12.13 9.75 1.27
N ILE A 116 -11.94 9.17 0.10
CA ILE A 116 -13.03 8.55 -0.67
C ILE A 116 -13.62 7.37 0.11
N LEU A 117 -12.76 6.48 0.63
CA LEU A 117 -13.20 5.30 1.37
C LEU A 117 -13.93 5.67 2.66
N GLU A 118 -13.42 6.65 3.41
CA GLU A 118 -14.03 7.11 4.66
C GLU A 118 -15.39 7.75 4.40
N ARG A 119 -15.46 8.65 3.41
CA ARG A 119 -16.71 9.30 3.04
C ARG A 119 -17.76 8.27 2.59
N ARG A 120 -17.39 7.31 1.75
CA ARG A 120 -18.29 6.22 1.34
C ARG A 120 -18.76 5.37 2.50
N LEU A 121 -17.85 5.05 3.43
CA LEU A 121 -18.20 4.27 4.60
C LEU A 121 -19.18 5.02 5.50
N GLU A 122 -19.00 6.34 5.67
CA GLU A 122 -19.89 7.17 6.49
C GLU A 122 -21.25 7.42 5.82
N GLU A 123 -21.26 7.64 4.50
CA GLU A 123 -22.51 7.81 3.73
C GLU A 123 -23.38 6.54 3.72
N ASP A 124 -22.77 5.37 3.46
CA ASP A 124 -23.47 4.10 3.34
C ASP A 124 -23.77 3.47 4.72
N HIS A 125 -22.91 3.71 5.72
CA HIS A 125 -22.92 3.06 7.03
C HIS A 125 -22.50 4.02 8.16
N PRO A 126 -23.30 5.03 8.50
CA PRO A 126 -22.99 6.03 9.51
C PRO A 126 -22.52 5.42 10.83
N GLY A 127 -21.47 5.99 11.43
CA GLY A 127 -20.92 5.53 12.70
C GLY A 127 -20.14 4.20 12.64
N CYS A 128 -19.90 3.65 11.46
CA CYS A 128 -19.07 2.45 11.31
C CYS A 128 -17.59 2.72 11.66
N LEU A 129 -17.08 3.93 11.45
CA LEU A 129 -15.72 4.35 11.81
C LEU A 129 -15.72 5.10 13.14
N VAL A 130 -15.01 4.55 14.14
CA VAL A 130 -14.82 5.18 15.45
C VAL A 130 -13.36 5.59 15.59
N ARG A 131 -13.12 6.90 15.63
CA ARG A 131 -11.78 7.49 15.77
C ARG A 131 -11.44 7.79 17.23
N GLY A 132 -10.15 7.95 17.53
CA GLY A 132 -9.65 8.22 18.89
C GLY A 132 -9.75 7.00 19.80
N VAL A 133 -9.82 5.80 19.24
CA VAL A 133 -9.91 4.53 19.97
C VAL A 133 -8.68 3.68 19.68
N GLU A 134 -7.88 3.42 20.70
CA GLU A 134 -6.71 2.56 20.63
C GLU A 134 -7.05 1.16 21.15
N VAL A 135 -6.70 0.14 20.37
CA VAL A 135 -6.77 -1.26 20.82
C VAL A 135 -5.52 -1.58 21.62
N THR A 136 -5.71 -1.87 22.91
CA THR A 136 -4.64 -2.13 23.88
C THR A 136 -4.44 -3.60 24.18
N GLY A 137 -5.46 -4.44 23.94
CA GLY A 137 -5.39 -5.88 24.21
C GLY A 137 -6.38 -6.68 23.38
N VAL A 138 -6.02 -7.93 23.08
CA VAL A 138 -6.87 -8.87 22.36
C VAL A 138 -6.82 -10.21 23.09
N GLU A 139 -7.99 -10.73 23.43
CA GLU A 139 -8.13 -12.00 24.11
C GLU A 139 -9.14 -12.87 23.39
N GLU A 140 -8.73 -14.07 22.97
CA GLU A 140 -9.62 -15.03 22.36
C GLU A 140 -10.44 -15.80 23.40
N ARG A 141 -11.72 -15.92 23.13
CA ARG A 141 -12.69 -16.65 23.96
C ARG A 141 -13.44 -17.70 23.13
N ALA A 142 -14.14 -18.60 23.81
CA ALA A 142 -15.01 -19.56 23.15
C ALA A 142 -16.13 -18.80 22.40
N GLY A 143 -16.04 -18.77 21.07
CA GLY A 143 -17.06 -18.18 20.21
C GLY A 143 -16.88 -16.69 19.85
N HIS A 144 -16.04 -15.91 20.54
CA HIS A 144 -15.82 -14.49 20.31
C HIS A 144 -14.41 -14.04 20.68
N VAL A 145 -14.09 -12.80 20.35
CA VAL A 145 -12.84 -12.11 20.72
C VAL A 145 -13.21 -10.94 21.62
N ARG A 146 -12.52 -10.80 22.74
CA ARG A 146 -12.59 -9.62 23.61
C ARG A 146 -11.46 -8.68 23.24
N VAL A 147 -11.80 -7.42 23.05
CA VAL A 147 -10.87 -6.37 22.61
C VAL A 147 -10.87 -5.28 23.67
N ALA A 148 -9.75 -5.14 24.35
CA ALA A 148 -9.52 -4.02 25.28
C ALA A 148 -9.22 -2.77 24.47
N ILE A 149 -9.91 -1.68 24.74
CA ILE A 149 -9.77 -0.40 24.05
C ILE A 149 -9.59 0.73 25.05
N SER A 150 -8.82 1.74 24.64
CA SER A 150 -8.65 2.99 25.38
C SER A 150 -9.11 4.17 24.53
N SER A 151 -9.93 5.04 25.09
CA SER A 151 -10.42 6.26 24.43
C SER A 151 -10.53 7.37 25.45
N GLU A 152 -9.89 8.51 25.18
CA GLU A 152 -9.89 9.69 26.08
C GLU A 152 -9.52 9.33 27.54
N GLY A 153 -8.57 8.40 27.71
CA GLY A 153 -8.12 7.93 29.03
C GLY A 153 -9.10 6.98 29.75
N THR A 154 -10.15 6.54 29.07
CA THR A 154 -11.09 5.56 29.60
C THR A 154 -10.86 4.20 28.94
N ASP A 155 -10.56 3.20 29.75
CA ASP A 155 -10.40 1.82 29.29
C ASP A 155 -11.74 1.08 29.36
N THR A 156 -12.04 0.33 28.32
CA THR A 156 -13.25 -0.51 28.26
C THR A 156 -12.99 -1.75 27.41
N VAL A 157 -13.95 -2.65 27.34
CA VAL A 157 -13.88 -3.87 26.55
C VAL A 157 -15.06 -3.93 25.59
N VAL A 158 -14.78 -4.25 24.35
CA VAL A 158 -15.78 -4.56 23.33
C VAL A 158 -15.57 -5.99 22.83
N GLU A 159 -16.62 -6.59 22.28
CA GLU A 159 -16.58 -7.99 21.87
C GLU A 159 -17.00 -8.13 20.40
N ALA A 160 -16.40 -9.09 19.71
CA ALA A 160 -16.76 -9.43 18.35
C ALA A 160 -16.66 -10.93 18.10
N ARG A 161 -17.39 -11.42 17.11
CA ARG A 161 -17.25 -12.82 16.65
C ARG A 161 -15.94 -13.05 15.93
N LEU A 162 -15.43 -12.04 15.21
CA LEU A 162 -14.15 -12.06 14.51
C LEU A 162 -13.44 -10.70 14.64
N LEU A 163 -12.12 -10.72 14.60
CA LEU A 163 -11.26 -9.53 14.56
C LEU A 163 -10.45 -9.50 13.27
N VAL A 164 -10.42 -8.36 12.59
CA VAL A 164 -9.54 -8.12 11.46
C VAL A 164 -8.54 -7.03 11.82
N ALA A 165 -7.26 -7.37 11.88
CA ALA A 165 -6.19 -6.43 12.17
C ALA A 165 -5.63 -5.85 10.88
N ALA A 166 -5.91 -4.56 10.63
CA ALA A 166 -5.41 -3.73 9.55
C ALA A 166 -4.65 -2.51 10.09
N ASP A 167 -4.03 -2.65 11.25
CA ASP A 167 -3.39 -1.61 12.07
C ASP A 167 -1.93 -1.30 11.64
N GLY A 168 -1.52 -1.83 10.49
CA GLY A 168 -0.31 -1.44 9.79
C GLY A 168 0.96 -2.12 10.29
N ALA A 169 2.10 -1.65 9.81
CA ALA A 169 3.41 -2.28 10.04
C ALA A 169 3.79 -2.44 11.52
N ARG A 170 3.29 -1.52 12.38
CA ARG A 170 3.48 -1.54 13.85
C ARG A 170 2.22 -2.07 14.54
N SER A 171 1.68 -3.18 14.02
CA SER A 171 0.46 -3.79 14.53
C SER A 171 0.56 -4.19 16.00
N SER A 172 -0.23 -3.52 16.85
CA SER A 172 -0.39 -3.87 18.27
C SER A 172 -1.14 -5.19 18.42
N VAL A 173 -2.10 -5.46 17.54
CA VAL A 173 -2.84 -6.74 17.54
C VAL A 173 -1.90 -7.91 17.29
N ARG A 174 -0.99 -7.80 16.29
CA ARG A 174 0.02 -8.83 16.02
C ARG A 174 0.90 -9.09 17.24
N GLU A 175 1.35 -8.01 17.90
CA GLU A 175 2.19 -8.09 19.09
C GLU A 175 1.44 -8.71 20.28
N ASN A 176 0.21 -8.31 20.54
CA ASN A 176 -0.65 -8.89 21.58
C ASN A 176 -0.88 -10.40 21.40
N LEU A 177 -0.97 -10.86 20.15
CA LEU A 177 -1.12 -12.28 19.83
C LEU A 177 0.20 -13.05 19.77
N ALA A 178 1.32 -12.41 20.12
CA ALA A 178 2.67 -12.97 20.02
C ALA A 178 2.97 -13.62 18.66
N ILE A 179 2.46 -13.01 17.57
CA ILE A 179 2.73 -13.46 16.22
C ILE A 179 4.06 -12.86 15.77
N GLY A 180 5.06 -13.71 15.53
CA GLY A 180 6.36 -13.31 15.04
C GLY A 180 6.27 -12.66 13.65
N ALA A 181 7.02 -11.58 13.46
CA ALA A 181 7.18 -10.91 12.17
C ALA A 181 8.59 -10.30 12.10
N PRO A 182 9.63 -11.11 11.93
CA PRO A 182 11.00 -10.64 11.96
C PRO A 182 11.25 -9.63 10.83
N ALA A 183 11.85 -8.48 11.20
CA ALA A 183 12.19 -7.45 10.26
C ALA A 183 13.44 -7.84 9.45
N ARG A 184 13.29 -7.89 8.14
CA ARG A 184 14.42 -7.93 7.21
C ARG A 184 14.77 -6.51 6.80
N ARG A 185 15.85 -5.96 7.31
CA ARG A 185 16.36 -4.64 6.94
C ARG A 185 17.23 -4.73 5.69
N TYR A 186 17.10 -3.74 4.81
CA TYR A 186 17.90 -3.62 3.60
C TYR A 186 18.89 -2.45 3.73
N PRO A 187 20.03 -2.50 3.03
CA PRO A 187 21.00 -1.40 3.04
C PRO A 187 20.51 -0.19 2.22
N ASP A 188 19.32 -0.28 1.66
CA ASP A 188 18.75 0.74 0.80
C ASP A 188 17.94 1.73 1.64
N CYS A 189 18.19 3.02 1.42
CA CYS A 189 17.40 4.13 1.96
C CYS A 189 16.83 4.93 0.81
N TYR A 190 15.68 5.54 1.03
CA TYR A 190 15.04 6.40 0.05
C TYR A 190 14.62 7.70 0.69
N VAL A 191 14.73 8.78 -0.09
CA VAL A 191 14.09 10.04 0.22
C VAL A 191 13.12 10.36 -0.91
N MET A 192 11.92 10.81 -0.56
CA MET A 192 10.89 11.17 -1.54
C MET A 192 10.23 12.49 -1.17
N GLY A 193 9.75 13.17 -2.18
CA GLY A 193 9.02 14.43 -2.02
C GLY A 193 8.21 14.78 -3.26
N ASP A 194 7.21 15.62 -3.06
CA ASP A 194 6.30 16.10 -4.08
C ASP A 194 6.65 17.54 -4.45
N PHE A 195 6.91 17.79 -5.72
CA PHE A 195 7.28 19.09 -6.25
C PHE A 195 6.34 19.49 -7.39
N HIS A 196 6.26 20.77 -7.70
CA HIS A 196 5.63 21.21 -8.94
C HIS A 196 6.32 20.57 -10.12
N ASP A 197 5.55 20.04 -11.06
CA ASP A 197 6.10 19.39 -12.27
C ASP A 197 6.66 20.47 -13.22
N SER A 198 7.96 20.43 -13.40
CA SER A 198 8.70 21.28 -14.35
C SER A 198 9.34 20.45 -15.46
N THR A 199 8.89 19.19 -15.62
CA THR A 199 9.41 18.27 -16.65
C THR A 199 8.49 18.26 -17.87
N ASP A 200 9.02 17.75 -18.98
CA ASP A 200 8.24 17.46 -20.19
C ASP A 200 7.77 15.99 -20.24
N ASP A 201 7.76 15.31 -19.08
CA ASP A 201 7.47 13.87 -19.00
C ASP A 201 5.97 13.54 -19.05
N GLY A 202 5.08 14.54 -18.95
CA GLY A 202 3.63 14.36 -18.99
C GLY A 202 3.12 13.35 -17.94
N ASP A 203 2.27 12.41 -18.39
CA ASP A 203 1.69 11.37 -17.52
C ASP A 203 2.57 10.12 -17.40
N ASP A 204 3.80 10.12 -17.88
CA ASP A 204 4.69 8.97 -17.80
C ASP A 204 5.39 8.87 -16.44
N ALA A 205 5.56 7.64 -15.98
CA ALA A 205 6.50 7.34 -14.91
C ALA A 205 7.91 7.25 -15.50
N VAL A 206 8.88 7.92 -14.90
CA VAL A 206 10.27 7.93 -15.39
C VAL A 206 11.22 7.36 -14.35
N LEU A 207 12.05 6.41 -14.79
CA LEU A 207 13.08 5.78 -13.97
C LEU A 207 14.45 6.17 -14.53
N TYR A 208 15.19 6.96 -13.76
CA TYR A 208 16.55 7.36 -14.11
C TYR A 208 17.53 6.35 -13.54
N LEU A 209 18.14 5.56 -14.41
CA LEU A 209 19.08 4.49 -14.08
C LEU A 209 20.51 5.03 -14.03
N GLU A 210 20.86 5.71 -12.94
CA GLU A 210 22.10 6.47 -12.84
C GLU A 210 23.18 5.75 -12.01
N ALA A 211 24.44 6.15 -12.19
CA ALA A 211 25.56 5.55 -11.49
C ALA A 211 25.46 5.63 -9.96
N GLY A 212 24.90 6.73 -9.44
CA GLY A 212 24.65 6.94 -8.02
C GLY A 212 23.43 6.20 -7.46
N GLY A 213 22.75 5.40 -8.29
CA GLY A 213 21.50 4.70 -7.98
C GLY A 213 20.29 5.33 -8.62
N ILE A 214 19.18 4.61 -8.58
CA ILE A 214 17.92 4.99 -9.24
C ILE A 214 17.34 6.27 -8.66
N VAL A 215 16.76 7.09 -9.57
CA VAL A 215 15.79 8.13 -9.24
C VAL A 215 14.49 7.78 -9.96
N GLU A 216 13.39 7.81 -9.25
CA GLU A 216 12.07 7.54 -9.81
C GLU A 216 11.23 8.83 -9.78
N SER A 217 10.44 9.03 -10.82
CA SER A 217 9.60 10.21 -11.00
C SER A 217 8.21 9.77 -11.44
N PHE A 218 7.17 10.23 -10.71
CA PHE A 218 5.79 9.85 -10.94
C PHE A 218 4.89 11.09 -11.01
N PRO A 219 4.01 11.20 -12.02
CA PRO A 219 3.03 12.28 -12.09
C PRO A 219 1.97 12.12 -11.00
N LEU A 220 1.51 13.24 -10.47
CA LEU A 220 0.40 13.34 -9.54
C LEU A 220 -0.57 14.46 -9.99
N PRO A 221 -1.86 14.40 -9.56
CA PRO A 221 -2.82 15.46 -9.87
C PRO A 221 -2.34 16.85 -9.41
N GLY A 222 -2.77 17.87 -10.12
CA GLY A 222 -2.45 19.28 -9.78
C GLY A 222 -1.07 19.73 -10.23
N HIS A 223 -0.55 19.19 -11.32
CA HIS A 223 0.79 19.50 -11.84
C HIS A 223 1.89 19.26 -10.80
N ILE A 224 1.74 18.18 -10.06
CA ILE A 224 2.71 17.72 -9.07
C ILE A 224 3.44 16.49 -9.60
N ARG A 225 4.71 16.38 -9.26
CA ARG A 225 5.52 15.19 -9.54
C ARG A 225 6.20 14.70 -8.27
N ARG A 226 6.03 13.42 -7.96
CA ARG A 226 6.73 12.77 -6.88
C ARG A 226 8.09 12.29 -7.36
N TRP A 227 9.11 12.71 -6.67
CA TRP A 227 10.47 12.23 -6.85
C TRP A 227 10.87 11.29 -5.72
N VAL A 228 11.50 10.18 -6.08
CA VAL A 228 12.00 9.17 -5.15
C VAL A 228 13.47 8.92 -5.47
N VAL A 229 14.35 9.20 -4.54
CA VAL A 229 15.80 9.06 -4.72
C VAL A 229 16.34 7.97 -3.80
N ARG A 230 16.97 6.96 -4.37
CA ARG A 230 17.66 5.94 -3.61
C ARG A 230 18.98 6.48 -3.06
N LEU A 231 19.24 6.18 -1.80
CA LEU A 231 20.47 6.54 -1.07
C LEU A 231 21.16 5.28 -0.52
N GLY A 232 22.46 5.39 -0.26
CA GLY A 232 23.26 4.33 0.38
C GLY A 232 23.21 4.37 1.90
N ALA A 233 22.81 5.52 2.47
CA ALA A 233 22.65 5.74 3.90
C ALA A 233 21.47 6.70 4.14
N PRO A 234 20.89 6.72 5.35
CA PRO A 234 19.89 7.70 5.70
C PRO A 234 20.37 9.13 5.49
N LEU A 235 19.54 9.99 4.97
CA LEU A 235 19.82 11.41 4.85
C LEU A 235 19.66 12.06 6.22
N ALA A 236 20.73 12.62 6.77
CA ALA A 236 20.62 13.48 7.92
C ALA A 236 19.92 14.78 7.50
N ASP A 237 18.94 15.22 8.27
CA ASP A 237 18.15 16.45 8.01
C ASP A 237 17.61 16.53 6.58
N PRO A 238 16.65 15.68 6.20
CA PRO A 238 16.04 15.73 4.89
C PRO A 238 15.27 17.05 4.72
N THR A 239 15.66 17.84 3.70
CA THR A 239 14.96 19.05 3.30
C THR A 239 14.56 18.98 1.83
N ALA A 240 13.55 19.75 1.43
CA ALA A 240 13.11 19.82 0.04
C ALA A 240 14.24 20.30 -0.88
N GLY A 241 15.05 21.27 -0.46
CA GLY A 241 16.20 21.73 -1.23
C GLY A 241 17.25 20.62 -1.45
N ARG A 242 17.62 19.89 -0.40
CA ARG A 242 18.56 18.75 -0.55
C ARG A 242 18.05 17.67 -1.47
N LEU A 243 16.73 17.39 -1.44
CA LEU A 243 16.13 16.44 -2.36
C LEU A 243 16.16 16.96 -3.81
N ALA A 244 15.83 18.24 -4.01
CA ALA A 244 15.91 18.89 -5.33
C ALA A 244 17.33 18.85 -5.90
N ASP A 245 18.35 19.15 -5.07
CA ASP A 245 19.76 19.08 -5.45
C ASP A 245 20.15 17.65 -5.87
N LEU A 246 19.74 16.65 -5.11
CA LEU A 246 20.00 15.24 -5.44
C LEU A 246 19.36 14.82 -6.75
N VAL A 247 18.12 15.26 -7.00
CA VAL A 247 17.43 15.02 -8.27
C VAL A 247 18.20 15.70 -9.40
N GLY A 248 18.48 16.98 -9.30
CA GLY A 248 19.22 17.74 -10.32
C GLY A 248 20.58 17.16 -10.65
N GLN A 249 21.38 16.80 -9.63
CA GLN A 249 22.69 16.18 -9.80
C GLN A 249 22.64 14.84 -10.54
N ARG A 250 21.59 14.04 -10.33
CA ARG A 250 21.49 12.71 -10.92
C ARG A 250 20.79 12.68 -12.26
N THR A 251 19.81 13.55 -12.47
CA THR A 251 18.96 13.52 -13.69
C THR A 251 19.34 14.59 -14.71
N GLY A 252 20.10 15.58 -14.30
CA GLY A 252 20.47 16.72 -15.15
C GLY A 252 19.37 17.77 -15.28
N GLY A 253 18.24 17.61 -14.60
CA GLY A 253 17.11 18.53 -14.62
C GLY A 253 15.95 18.03 -13.76
N GLY A 254 15.01 18.89 -13.47
CA GLY A 254 13.78 18.54 -12.78
C GLY A 254 13.91 18.55 -11.26
N GLY A 255 13.30 19.47 -10.63
CA GLY A 255 13.29 19.67 -9.17
C GLY A 255 13.52 21.12 -8.84
N GLY A 256 12.62 21.98 -9.33
CA GLY A 256 12.59 23.38 -8.85
C GLY A 256 12.26 23.41 -7.37
N PRO A 257 12.76 24.39 -6.61
CA PRO A 257 12.52 24.55 -5.17
C PRO A 257 11.09 25.08 -4.87
N ALA A 258 10.08 24.52 -5.52
CA ALA A 258 8.70 24.86 -5.22
C ALA A 258 8.27 24.22 -3.90
N PRO A 259 7.29 24.78 -3.18
CA PRO A 259 6.87 24.28 -1.89
C PRO A 259 6.49 22.80 -2.00
N ASN A 260 7.19 21.99 -1.26
CA ASN A 260 6.99 20.56 -1.19
C ASN A 260 5.82 20.27 -0.24
N SER A 261 4.81 19.58 -0.74
CA SER A 261 3.65 19.17 0.07
C SER A 261 3.94 17.93 0.92
N MET A 262 5.02 17.15 0.59
CA MET A 262 5.40 15.95 1.27
C MET A 262 6.91 15.71 1.17
N LEU A 263 7.54 15.44 2.30
CA LEU A 263 8.93 14.98 2.38
C LEU A 263 9.01 13.79 3.32
N TRP A 264 9.64 12.71 2.89
CA TRP A 264 9.79 11.51 3.68
C TRP A 264 11.11 10.79 3.36
N ALA A 265 11.87 10.48 4.41
CA ALA A 265 13.10 9.71 4.30
C ALA A 265 12.99 8.45 5.14
N VAL A 266 13.37 7.30 4.58
CA VAL A 266 13.21 6.01 5.25
C VAL A 266 14.26 5.00 4.85
N GLY A 267 14.69 4.20 5.83
CA GLY A 267 15.35 2.92 5.59
C GLY A 267 14.33 1.85 5.22
N VAL A 268 14.67 1.04 4.25
CA VAL A 268 13.75 0.00 3.76
C VAL A 268 13.83 -1.24 4.65
N GLN A 269 12.67 -1.77 4.96
CA GLN A 269 12.53 -3.06 5.64
C GLN A 269 11.34 -3.84 5.06
N ALA A 270 11.34 -5.13 5.29
CA ALA A 270 10.19 -5.99 5.06
C ALA A 270 9.89 -6.82 6.31
N ARG A 271 8.63 -7.07 6.57
CA ARG A 271 8.17 -7.99 7.62
C ARG A 271 7.11 -8.90 7.03
N LEU A 272 7.19 -10.18 7.29
CA LEU A 272 6.13 -11.12 6.97
C LEU A 272 5.75 -11.83 8.25
N ALA A 273 4.50 -11.75 8.64
CA ALA A 273 4.00 -12.46 9.80
C ALA A 273 4.16 -13.98 9.62
N ASP A 274 4.58 -14.67 10.68
CA ASP A 274 4.78 -16.11 10.68
C ASP A 274 3.46 -16.85 10.42
N ARG A 275 2.36 -16.25 10.85
CA ARG A 275 0.97 -16.64 10.54
C ARG A 275 0.12 -15.39 10.37
N VAL A 276 -0.92 -15.47 9.55
CA VAL A 276 -1.87 -14.35 9.36
C VAL A 276 -3.23 -14.64 10.00
N VAL A 277 -3.44 -15.88 10.44
CA VAL A 277 -4.64 -16.29 11.17
C VAL A 277 -4.25 -16.80 12.56
N SER A 278 -4.90 -16.32 13.58
CA SER A 278 -4.80 -16.82 14.95
C SER A 278 -6.21 -16.90 15.53
N GLY A 279 -6.73 -18.12 15.62
CA GLY A 279 -8.10 -18.36 16.04
C GLY A 279 -9.13 -17.55 15.27
N ARG A 280 -9.75 -16.59 15.94
CA ARG A 280 -10.76 -15.68 15.36
C ARG A 280 -10.20 -14.33 14.90
N THR A 281 -8.89 -14.18 14.91
CA THR A 281 -8.21 -12.96 14.47
C THR A 281 -7.49 -13.19 13.17
N VAL A 282 -7.64 -12.25 12.22
CA VAL A 282 -6.97 -12.28 10.91
C VAL A 282 -6.18 -10.98 10.70
N LEU A 283 -4.89 -11.10 10.35
CA LEU A 283 -4.04 -9.97 9.98
C LEU A 283 -4.13 -9.73 8.47
N ILE A 284 -4.22 -8.46 8.05
CA ILE A 284 -4.25 -8.06 6.63
C ILE A 284 -3.36 -6.83 6.38
N GLY A 285 -2.99 -6.60 5.13
CA GLY A 285 -2.15 -5.47 4.74
C GLY A 285 -0.81 -5.48 5.48
N ASP A 286 -0.29 -4.32 5.84
CA ASP A 286 1.02 -4.18 6.48
C ASP A 286 1.10 -4.86 7.87
N ALA A 287 -0.02 -5.12 8.54
CA ALA A 287 -0.04 -5.91 9.76
C ALA A 287 0.41 -7.36 9.51
N ALA A 288 0.08 -7.91 8.35
CA ALA A 288 0.47 -9.25 7.90
C ALA A 288 1.78 -9.26 7.11
N HIS A 289 1.99 -8.25 6.23
CA HIS A 289 3.09 -8.25 5.26
C HIS A 289 3.52 -6.82 4.90
N GLU A 290 4.38 -6.23 5.70
CA GLU A 290 5.09 -5.01 5.32
C GLU A 290 6.13 -5.37 4.26
N ILE A 291 6.03 -4.79 3.06
CA ILE A 291 7.01 -4.95 1.98
C ILE A 291 7.65 -3.62 1.64
N SER A 292 8.79 -3.66 0.92
CA SER A 292 9.44 -2.45 0.43
C SER A 292 8.45 -1.56 -0.34
N PRO A 293 8.46 -0.23 -0.13
CA PRO A 293 7.60 0.70 -0.88
C PRO A 293 7.95 0.74 -2.38
N ILE A 294 9.11 0.23 -2.76
CA ILE A 294 9.59 0.24 -4.14
C ILE A 294 8.73 -0.68 -5.01
N GLY A 295 8.10 -0.08 -6.02
CA GLY A 295 7.11 -0.76 -6.87
C GLY A 295 5.67 -0.64 -6.38
N GLY A 296 5.38 0.05 -5.26
CA GLY A 296 4.03 0.46 -4.84
C GLY A 296 3.06 -0.67 -4.52
N GLN A 297 3.53 -1.87 -4.14
CA GLN A 297 2.68 -3.07 -4.07
C GLN A 297 1.97 -3.28 -2.73
N GLY A 298 2.46 -2.71 -1.62
CA GLY A 298 1.97 -3.02 -0.25
C GLY A 298 0.47 -2.76 -0.07
N MET A 299 0.03 -1.53 -0.32
CA MET A 299 -1.37 -1.13 -0.20
C MET A 299 -2.29 -1.96 -1.13
N ASN A 300 -1.84 -2.22 -2.36
CA ASN A 300 -2.58 -3.04 -3.32
C ASN A 300 -2.78 -4.47 -2.85
N LEU A 301 -1.76 -5.09 -2.24
CA LEU A 301 -1.88 -6.41 -1.64
C LEU A 301 -2.91 -6.42 -0.51
N GLY A 302 -2.92 -5.39 0.34
CA GLY A 302 -3.88 -5.27 1.43
C GLY A 302 -5.33 -5.20 0.95
N TRP A 303 -5.62 -4.51 -0.15
CA TRP A 303 -6.97 -4.52 -0.74
C TRP A 303 -7.34 -5.89 -1.32
N LEU A 304 -6.39 -6.60 -1.93
CA LEU A 304 -6.62 -7.96 -2.38
C LEU A 304 -6.79 -8.94 -1.21
N ASP A 305 -6.16 -8.68 -0.06
CA ASP A 305 -6.46 -9.44 1.16
C ASP A 305 -7.91 -9.25 1.59
N ALA A 306 -8.40 -8.01 1.59
CA ALA A 306 -9.77 -7.68 1.97
C ALA A 306 -10.80 -8.36 1.06
N VAL A 307 -10.58 -8.32 -0.27
CA VAL A 307 -11.47 -8.95 -1.26
C VAL A 307 -11.56 -10.46 -1.09
N ASP A 308 -10.42 -11.12 -0.81
CA ASP A 308 -10.42 -12.57 -0.61
C ASP A 308 -10.94 -12.97 0.78
N LEU A 309 -10.81 -12.09 1.79
CA LEU A 309 -11.23 -12.36 3.17
C LEU A 309 -12.73 -12.14 3.39
N ALA A 310 -13.29 -11.04 2.87
CA ALA A 310 -14.67 -10.65 3.14
C ALA A 310 -15.71 -11.73 2.80
N PRO A 311 -15.64 -12.46 1.66
CA PRO A 311 -16.56 -13.55 1.37
C PRO A 311 -16.47 -14.72 2.38
N ILE A 312 -15.25 -15.02 2.89
CA ILE A 312 -15.05 -16.11 3.87
C ILE A 312 -15.73 -15.74 5.19
N ILE A 313 -15.54 -14.50 5.65
CA ILE A 313 -16.19 -13.99 6.86
C ILE A 313 -17.71 -13.98 6.69
N THR A 314 -18.20 -13.42 5.59
CA THR A 314 -19.64 -13.32 5.32
C THR A 314 -20.31 -14.69 5.30
N ALA A 315 -19.73 -15.66 4.60
CA ALA A 315 -20.27 -17.02 4.54
C ALA A 315 -20.29 -17.70 5.92
N SER A 316 -19.26 -17.47 6.75
CA SER A 316 -19.24 -18.02 8.12
C SER A 316 -20.31 -17.41 9.01
N LEU A 317 -20.48 -16.09 8.93
CA LEU A 317 -21.38 -15.36 9.83
C LEU A 317 -22.87 -15.54 9.45
N ARG A 318 -23.17 -15.65 8.16
CA ARG A 318 -24.53 -15.77 7.63
C ARG A 318 -25.00 -17.20 7.48
N ASP A 319 -24.14 -18.07 6.94
CA ASP A 319 -24.53 -19.42 6.57
C ASP A 319 -24.15 -20.44 7.66
N GLY A 320 -23.54 -20.00 8.77
CA GLY A 320 -23.07 -20.88 9.84
C GLY A 320 -21.93 -21.80 9.41
N ARG A 321 -21.28 -21.51 8.27
CA ARG A 321 -20.16 -22.32 7.77
C ARG A 321 -18.96 -22.20 8.69
N GLU A 322 -18.29 -23.31 8.95
CA GLU A 322 -17.06 -23.30 9.72
C GLU A 322 -15.98 -22.44 9.05
N VAL A 323 -15.58 -21.36 9.70
CA VAL A 323 -14.62 -20.38 9.16
C VAL A 323 -13.20 -20.95 9.00
N GLY A 324 -12.84 -21.93 9.85
CA GLY A 324 -11.47 -22.43 9.97
C GLY A 324 -10.88 -23.01 8.68
N GLY A 325 -11.68 -23.72 7.88
CA GLY A 325 -11.23 -24.26 6.58
C GLY A 325 -10.91 -23.18 5.57
N GLY A 326 -11.78 -22.19 5.45
CA GLY A 326 -11.61 -21.01 4.59
C GLY A 326 -10.41 -20.17 4.99
N LEU A 327 -10.24 -19.89 6.28
CA LEU A 327 -9.12 -19.11 6.79
C LEU A 327 -7.78 -19.82 6.62
N ARG A 328 -7.69 -21.14 6.78
CA ARG A 328 -6.45 -21.89 6.51
C ARG A 328 -6.02 -21.81 5.04
N ARG A 329 -6.99 -21.87 4.10
CA ARG A 329 -6.71 -21.69 2.66
C ARG A 329 -6.26 -20.26 2.38
N TYR A 330 -6.98 -19.27 2.88
CA TYR A 330 -6.65 -17.84 2.80
C TYR A 330 -5.22 -17.59 3.27
N GLU A 331 -4.84 -18.06 4.45
CA GLU A 331 -3.50 -17.89 5.00
C GLU A 331 -2.41 -18.41 4.05
N ARG A 332 -2.56 -19.62 3.52
CA ARG A 332 -1.57 -20.20 2.59
C ARG A 332 -1.41 -19.35 1.34
N GLU A 333 -2.52 -18.93 0.75
CA GLU A 333 -2.54 -18.13 -0.48
C GLU A 333 -1.93 -16.75 -0.24
N ARG A 334 -2.31 -16.07 0.84
CA ARG A 334 -1.79 -14.74 1.17
C ARG A 334 -0.30 -14.76 1.47
N ARG A 335 0.16 -15.70 2.27
CA ARG A 335 1.59 -15.85 2.57
C ARG A 335 2.42 -16.14 1.31
N THR A 336 1.90 -16.92 0.38
CA THR A 336 2.56 -17.18 -0.91
C THR A 336 2.68 -15.91 -1.74
N ARG A 337 1.58 -15.15 -1.87
CA ARG A 337 1.56 -13.88 -2.62
C ARG A 337 2.45 -12.81 -1.98
N ALA A 338 2.44 -12.70 -0.65
CA ALA A 338 3.30 -11.77 0.07
C ALA A 338 4.80 -12.08 -0.13
N ARG A 339 5.18 -13.36 -0.10
CA ARG A 339 6.57 -13.78 -0.40
C ARG A 339 6.97 -13.44 -1.83
N ALA A 340 6.09 -13.69 -2.80
CA ALA A 340 6.33 -13.35 -4.20
C ALA A 340 6.48 -11.83 -4.40
N ALA A 341 5.62 -11.02 -3.78
CA ALA A 341 5.71 -9.57 -3.83
C ALA A 341 7.00 -9.05 -3.19
N ARG A 342 7.40 -9.60 -2.03
CA ARG A 342 8.69 -9.27 -1.41
C ARG A 342 9.86 -9.59 -2.34
N ALA A 343 9.89 -10.77 -2.95
CA ALA A 343 10.96 -11.15 -3.87
C ALA A 343 11.04 -10.21 -5.08
N LYS A 344 9.89 -9.80 -5.66
CA LYS A 344 9.84 -8.80 -6.74
C LYS A 344 10.40 -7.45 -6.29
N ALA A 345 10.00 -6.98 -5.12
CA ALA A 345 10.52 -5.72 -4.56
C ALA A 345 12.04 -5.78 -4.33
N GLU A 346 12.55 -6.91 -3.86
CA GLU A 346 14.00 -7.14 -3.69
C GLU A 346 14.75 -7.06 -5.03
N ILE A 347 14.20 -7.65 -6.10
CA ILE A 347 14.78 -7.56 -7.44
C ILE A 347 14.81 -6.10 -7.93
N ASN A 348 13.70 -5.37 -7.76
CA ASN A 348 13.63 -3.96 -8.16
C ASN A 348 14.66 -3.10 -7.40
N MET A 349 14.81 -3.32 -6.09
CA MET A 349 15.83 -2.64 -5.29
C MET A 349 17.25 -2.93 -5.79
N VAL A 350 17.56 -4.19 -6.08
CA VAL A 350 18.89 -4.58 -6.60
C VAL A 350 19.18 -3.91 -7.94
N LEU A 351 18.20 -3.87 -8.85
CA LEU A 351 18.31 -3.18 -10.13
C LEU A 351 18.52 -1.67 -9.99
N GLY A 352 17.98 -1.07 -8.93
CA GLY A 352 18.11 0.35 -8.62
C GLY A 352 19.38 0.74 -7.88
N ARG A 353 20.24 -0.22 -7.47
CA ARG A 353 21.48 0.07 -6.73
C ARG A 353 22.54 0.77 -7.59
N PRO A 354 23.46 1.53 -6.97
CA PRO A 354 24.59 2.14 -7.67
C PRO A 354 25.38 1.11 -8.46
N LEU A 355 25.85 1.54 -9.62
CA LEU A 355 26.68 0.71 -10.48
C LEU A 355 27.84 1.57 -11.00
N PRO A 356 29.07 1.02 -11.04
CA PRO A 356 30.21 1.73 -11.65
C PRO A 356 29.88 2.22 -13.07
N ALA A 357 30.29 3.42 -13.42
CA ALA A 357 29.94 4.07 -14.68
C ALA A 357 30.29 3.23 -15.94
N TYR A 358 31.38 2.45 -15.86
CA TYR A 358 31.79 1.58 -16.99
C TYR A 358 30.85 0.39 -17.20
N LEU A 359 30.10 -0.06 -16.18
CA LEU A 359 29.09 -1.12 -16.29
C LEU A 359 27.69 -0.58 -16.61
N LEU A 360 27.46 0.70 -16.37
CA LEU A 360 26.14 1.31 -16.53
C LEU A 360 25.67 1.26 -18.01
N ARG A 361 26.56 1.65 -18.93
CA ARG A 361 26.24 1.65 -20.37
C ARG A 361 25.94 0.26 -20.94
N PRO A 362 26.78 -0.78 -20.70
CA PRO A 362 26.47 -2.13 -21.18
C PRO A 362 25.18 -2.69 -20.57
N ARG A 363 24.97 -2.50 -19.24
CA ARG A 363 23.70 -2.91 -18.58
C ARG A 363 22.49 -2.26 -19.25
N ASN A 364 22.51 -0.94 -19.44
CA ASN A 364 21.38 -0.20 -19.98
C ASN A 364 21.12 -0.56 -21.45
N ARG A 365 22.15 -0.82 -22.26
CA ARG A 365 21.99 -1.36 -23.61
C ARG A 365 21.32 -2.73 -23.60
N LEU A 366 21.72 -3.62 -22.70
CA LEU A 366 21.12 -4.94 -22.53
C LEU A 366 19.65 -4.81 -22.14
N LEU A 367 19.33 -3.99 -21.12
CA LEU A 367 17.95 -3.74 -20.69
C LEU A 367 17.09 -3.20 -21.85
N GLY A 368 17.58 -2.20 -22.60
CA GLY A 368 16.88 -1.65 -23.73
C GLY A 368 16.64 -2.67 -24.85
N THR A 369 17.60 -3.56 -25.10
CA THR A 369 17.43 -4.65 -26.07
C THR A 369 16.42 -5.69 -25.60
N LEU A 370 16.48 -6.09 -24.34
CA LEU A 370 15.54 -7.04 -23.75
C LEU A 370 14.10 -6.52 -23.77
N ILE A 371 13.89 -5.25 -23.42
CA ILE A 371 12.55 -4.63 -23.41
C ILE A 371 11.92 -4.57 -24.80
N ARG A 372 12.71 -4.52 -25.87
CA ARG A 372 12.22 -4.59 -27.27
C ARG A 372 11.61 -5.95 -27.63
N ASN A 373 12.01 -7.02 -26.94
CA ASN A 373 11.40 -8.34 -27.14
C ASN A 373 9.99 -8.34 -26.54
N ARG A 374 8.97 -8.67 -27.33
CA ARG A 374 7.56 -8.63 -26.94
C ARG A 374 7.24 -9.49 -25.71
N THR A 375 7.86 -10.66 -25.59
CA THR A 375 7.63 -11.58 -24.46
C THR A 375 8.21 -11.01 -23.19
N VAL A 376 9.45 -10.51 -23.25
CA VAL A 376 10.10 -9.86 -22.11
C VAL A 376 9.33 -8.61 -21.70
N HIS A 377 8.95 -7.76 -22.67
CA HIS A 377 8.15 -6.56 -22.42
C HIS A 377 6.87 -6.87 -21.66
N ARG A 378 6.06 -7.84 -22.15
CA ARG A 378 4.84 -8.28 -21.46
C ARG A 378 5.12 -8.82 -20.06
N GLY A 379 6.18 -9.60 -19.87
CA GLY A 379 6.60 -10.11 -18.57
C GLY A 379 6.94 -8.99 -17.59
N VAL A 380 7.70 -7.98 -18.05
CA VAL A 380 8.05 -6.80 -17.25
C VAL A 380 6.81 -5.98 -16.94
N ALA A 381 5.95 -5.69 -17.94
CA ALA A 381 4.70 -4.96 -17.73
C ALA A 381 3.78 -5.65 -16.69
N ARG A 382 3.62 -6.97 -16.78
CA ARG A 382 2.87 -7.76 -15.78
C ARG A 382 3.50 -7.70 -14.39
N ALA A 383 4.82 -7.81 -14.32
CA ALA A 383 5.52 -7.73 -13.04
C ALA A 383 5.31 -6.37 -12.36
N PHE A 384 5.39 -5.26 -13.13
CA PHE A 384 5.14 -3.92 -12.60
C PHE A 384 3.68 -3.70 -12.20
N THR A 385 2.72 -4.29 -12.89
CA THR A 385 1.28 -4.08 -12.67
C THR A 385 0.62 -5.14 -11.81
N MET A 386 1.38 -6.04 -11.18
CA MET A 386 0.88 -7.13 -10.33
C MET A 386 -0.06 -8.13 -11.06
N GLN A 387 0.11 -8.29 -12.38
CA GLN A 387 -0.69 -9.21 -13.22
C GLN A 387 0.05 -10.51 -13.56
#